data_85cb493a39a94b782d0ace55dc6da8ad
#
_entry.id   85cb493a39a94b782d0ace55dc6da8ad
#
_cell.length_a   1.000
_cell.length_b   1.000
_cell.length_c   1.000
_cell.angle_alpha   90.00
_cell.angle_beta   90.00
_cell.angle_gamma   90.00
#
_symmetry.space_group_name_H-M   'P 1'
#
loop_
_entity.id
_entity.type
_entity.pdbx_description
1 polymer ?
#
loop_
_entity_poly.entity_id
_entity_poly.type
_entity_poly.pdbx_seq_one_letter_code
_entity_poly.pdbx_strand_id
1 'polypeptide(L)'
;MVQKKRLEEHFDEKLFIAEMKAKSKQEALEELVDVLAESGKIRDKSLILEMLERREALGSTGIGNGVAIPHGRSLAANQIMVVFGKSSKGVEFDSMDDAPVNLFFLILAPPQDRANQYLPFLGKVVELIKDSAVRSRLAEVESYEDFLAVLSEGQSDE
;
A
#
# COMPACT_ATOMS: atom_id res chain seq x y z
N MET A 1 22.79 -3.15 -18.79
CA MET A 1 22.42 -3.54 -17.45
C MET A 1 21.18 -2.78 -17.02
N VAL A 2 20.13 -3.49 -16.60
CA VAL A 2 18.89 -2.83 -16.17
C VAL A 2 19.01 -2.46 -14.70
N GLN A 3 18.87 -1.18 -14.40
CA GLN A 3 18.86 -0.74 -13.01
C GLN A 3 17.51 -1.05 -12.39
N LYS A 4 17.52 -1.63 -11.21
CA LYS A 4 16.30 -1.85 -10.46
C LYS A 4 15.85 -0.54 -9.85
N LYS A 5 14.56 -0.24 -9.97
CA LYS A 5 13.99 0.93 -9.31
C LYS A 5 14.03 0.73 -7.80
N ARG A 6 14.36 1.77 -7.07
CA ARG A 6 14.22 1.77 -5.62
C ARG A 6 12.73 1.86 -5.28
N LEU A 7 12.37 1.42 -4.07
CA LEU A 7 10.97 1.44 -3.64
C LEU A 7 10.35 2.83 -3.72
N GLU A 8 11.10 3.86 -3.30
CA GLU A 8 10.56 5.22 -3.28
C GLU A 8 10.17 5.74 -4.65
N GLU A 9 10.71 5.18 -5.73
CA GLU A 9 10.36 5.60 -7.09
C GLU A 9 8.96 5.20 -7.52
N HIS A 10 8.34 4.26 -6.80
CA HIS A 10 6.97 3.81 -7.09
C HIS A 10 5.94 4.58 -6.29
N PHE A 11 6.36 5.39 -5.33
CA PHE A 11 5.46 6.18 -4.50
C PHE A 11 5.29 7.58 -5.05
N ASP A 12 4.21 8.24 -4.68
CA ASP A 12 3.87 9.57 -5.17
C ASP A 12 3.24 10.34 -4.01
N GLU A 13 3.61 11.59 -3.85
CA GLU A 13 3.05 12.45 -2.81
C GLU A 13 1.53 12.51 -2.86
N LYS A 14 0.96 12.46 -4.06
CA LYS A 14 -0.50 12.46 -4.24
C LYS A 14 -1.15 11.18 -3.75
N LEU A 15 -0.38 10.13 -3.55
CA LEU A 15 -0.86 8.81 -3.12
C LEU A 15 -0.39 8.51 -1.69
N PHE A 16 -0.33 9.53 -0.86
CA PHE A 16 0.11 9.44 0.52
C PHE A 16 -0.96 10.00 1.45
N ILE A 17 -1.35 9.24 2.49
CA ILE A 17 -2.34 9.66 3.47
C ILE A 17 -1.67 9.68 4.84
N ALA A 18 -1.37 10.87 5.36
CA ALA A 18 -0.69 11.03 6.65
C ALA A 18 -1.53 10.54 7.82
N GLU A 19 -2.86 10.69 7.73
CA GLU A 19 -3.77 10.19 8.76
C GLU A 19 -5.09 9.79 8.11
N MET A 20 -5.37 8.50 8.10
CA MET A 20 -6.60 7.96 7.54
C MET A 20 -7.77 8.21 8.49
N LYS A 21 -8.95 8.39 7.92
CA LYS A 21 -10.19 8.64 8.65
C LYS A 21 -11.04 7.39 8.80
N ALA A 22 -10.75 6.35 8.02
CA ALA A 22 -11.54 5.12 8.00
C ALA A 22 -11.62 4.48 9.38
N LYS A 23 -12.78 3.92 9.69
CA LYS A 23 -13.03 3.24 10.96
C LYS A 23 -13.32 1.76 10.77
N SER A 24 -13.49 1.32 9.52
CA SER A 24 -13.78 -0.08 9.21
C SER A 24 -12.95 -0.51 8.02
N LYS A 25 -12.88 -1.82 7.80
CA LYS A 25 -12.17 -2.39 6.66
C LYS A 25 -12.71 -1.82 5.34
N GLN A 26 -14.03 -1.79 5.18
CA GLN A 26 -14.65 -1.27 3.98
C GLN A 26 -14.29 0.20 3.76
N GLU A 27 -14.38 1.01 4.80
CA GLU A 27 -14.03 2.43 4.71
C GLU A 27 -12.55 2.61 4.38
N ALA A 28 -11.68 1.76 4.91
CA ALA A 28 -10.24 1.84 4.62
C ALA A 28 -9.97 1.58 3.13
N LEU A 29 -10.59 0.55 2.57
CA LEU A 29 -10.44 0.26 1.14
C LEU A 29 -10.95 1.42 0.30
N GLU A 30 -12.11 1.97 0.66
CA GLU A 30 -12.68 3.10 -0.06
C GLU A 30 -11.79 4.34 0.01
N GLU A 31 -11.25 4.64 1.18
CA GLU A 31 -10.38 5.79 1.35
C GLU A 31 -9.11 5.69 0.51
N LEU A 32 -8.50 4.51 0.47
CA LEU A 32 -7.31 4.27 -0.34
C LEU A 32 -7.61 4.42 -1.83
N VAL A 33 -8.74 3.86 -2.28
CA VAL A 33 -9.13 3.95 -3.69
C VAL A 33 -9.53 5.37 -4.07
N ASP A 34 -10.16 6.11 -3.16
CA ASP A 34 -10.53 7.51 -3.40
C ASP A 34 -9.29 8.37 -3.71
N VAL A 35 -8.19 8.13 -3.02
CA VAL A 35 -6.94 8.86 -3.27
C VAL A 35 -6.44 8.58 -4.68
N LEU A 36 -6.53 7.33 -5.14
CA LEU A 36 -6.18 7.00 -6.52
C LEU A 36 -7.07 7.73 -7.53
N ALA A 37 -8.38 7.74 -7.27
CA ALA A 37 -9.32 8.40 -8.16
C ALA A 37 -9.07 9.91 -8.23
N GLU A 38 -8.82 10.53 -7.09
CA GLU A 38 -8.55 11.97 -7.02
C GLU A 38 -7.24 12.35 -7.70
N SER A 39 -6.29 11.43 -7.76
CA SER A 39 -5.01 11.70 -8.42
C SER A 39 -5.13 11.74 -9.94
N GLY A 40 -6.25 11.24 -10.48
CA GLY A 40 -6.47 11.17 -11.92
C GLY A 40 -5.73 10.03 -12.61
N LYS A 41 -5.11 9.15 -11.85
CA LYS A 41 -4.27 8.07 -12.40
C LYS A 41 -5.02 6.81 -12.76
N ILE A 42 -6.29 6.70 -12.37
CA ILE A 42 -7.12 5.54 -12.68
C ILE A 42 -8.40 5.96 -13.39
N ARG A 43 -8.96 5.03 -14.15
CA ARG A 43 -10.16 5.30 -14.97
C ARG A 43 -11.46 4.95 -14.26
N ASP A 44 -11.45 3.88 -13.48
CA ASP A 44 -12.68 3.32 -12.91
C ASP A 44 -12.45 2.88 -11.48
N LYS A 45 -12.82 3.76 -10.57
CA LYS A 45 -12.73 3.54 -9.14
C LYS A 45 -13.51 2.30 -8.69
N SER A 46 -14.72 2.14 -9.24
CA SER A 46 -15.60 1.03 -8.85
C SER A 46 -15.00 -0.32 -9.20
N LEU A 47 -14.34 -0.40 -10.35
CA LEU A 47 -13.70 -1.63 -10.79
C LEU A 47 -12.58 -2.04 -9.83
N ILE A 48 -11.80 -1.07 -9.40
CA ILE A 48 -10.70 -1.34 -8.47
C ILE A 48 -11.25 -1.76 -7.11
N LEU A 49 -12.23 -1.04 -6.59
CA LEU A 49 -12.81 -1.36 -5.29
C LEU A 49 -13.41 -2.75 -5.29
N GLU A 50 -14.14 -3.11 -6.34
CA GLU A 50 -14.73 -4.43 -6.48
C GLU A 50 -13.64 -5.52 -6.48
N MET A 51 -12.57 -5.30 -7.20
CA MET A 51 -11.45 -6.25 -7.25
C MET A 51 -10.84 -6.45 -5.87
N LEU A 52 -10.63 -5.36 -5.14
CA LEU A 52 -10.06 -5.43 -3.79
C LEU A 52 -11.00 -6.16 -2.82
N GLU A 53 -12.30 -5.89 -2.91
CA GLU A 53 -13.29 -6.55 -2.05
C GLU A 53 -13.32 -8.05 -2.31
N ARG A 54 -13.24 -8.45 -3.57
CA ARG A 54 -13.19 -9.87 -3.95
C ARG A 54 -11.92 -10.53 -3.44
N ARG A 55 -10.79 -9.82 -3.52
CA ARG A 55 -9.51 -10.34 -3.01
C ARG A 55 -9.56 -10.54 -1.51
N GLU A 56 -10.13 -9.59 -0.77
CA GLU A 56 -10.25 -9.67 0.68
C GLU A 56 -11.20 -10.80 1.10
N ALA A 57 -12.20 -11.09 0.28
CA ALA A 57 -13.14 -12.19 0.57
C ALA A 57 -12.45 -13.56 0.53
N LEU A 58 -11.34 -13.69 -0.19
CA LEU A 58 -10.56 -14.92 -0.26
C LEU A 58 -9.66 -15.10 0.97
N GLY A 59 -9.43 -14.03 1.70
CA GLY A 59 -8.55 -14.00 2.86
C GLY A 59 -8.01 -12.60 3.05
N SER A 60 -7.93 -12.15 4.29
CA SER A 60 -7.48 -10.80 4.59
C SER A 60 -6.04 -10.56 4.15
N THR A 61 -5.77 -9.36 3.64
CA THR A 61 -4.41 -8.90 3.36
C THR A 61 -3.80 -8.19 4.56
N GLY A 62 -4.46 -8.21 5.72
CA GLY A 62 -3.87 -7.79 6.98
C GLY A 62 -2.91 -8.87 7.44
N ILE A 63 -1.62 -8.63 7.30
CA ILE A 63 -0.59 -9.65 7.49
C ILE A 63 -0.06 -9.75 8.92
N GLY A 64 -0.62 -8.96 9.82
CA GLY A 64 -0.17 -8.91 11.21
C GLY A 64 0.77 -7.73 11.43
N ASN A 65 1.13 -7.53 12.68
CA ASN A 65 2.03 -6.44 13.11
C ASN A 65 1.51 -5.05 12.73
N GLY A 66 0.19 -4.89 12.61
CA GLY A 66 -0.43 -3.61 12.29
C GLY A 66 -0.33 -3.22 10.82
N VAL A 67 -0.06 -4.17 9.93
CA VAL A 67 0.14 -3.88 8.49
C VAL A 67 -0.88 -4.61 7.64
N ALA A 68 -1.42 -3.92 6.63
CA ALA A 68 -2.23 -4.54 5.58
C ALA A 68 -1.67 -4.16 4.22
N ILE A 69 -1.72 -5.09 3.28
CA ILE A 69 -1.24 -4.87 1.91
C ILE A 69 -2.33 -5.27 0.92
N PRO A 70 -3.42 -4.47 0.82
CA PRO A 70 -4.41 -4.72 -0.24
C PRO A 70 -3.71 -4.61 -1.58
N HIS A 71 -3.95 -5.57 -2.47
CA HIS A 71 -3.24 -5.58 -3.75
C HIS A 71 -4.00 -6.35 -4.81
N GLY A 72 -3.67 -6.08 -6.06
CA GLY A 72 -4.24 -6.82 -7.16
C GLY A 72 -3.94 -6.17 -8.51
N ARG A 73 -4.43 -6.84 -9.55
CA ARG A 73 -4.30 -6.37 -10.92
C ARG A 73 -5.66 -5.85 -11.40
N SER A 74 -5.65 -4.79 -12.19
CA SER A 74 -6.87 -4.21 -12.72
C SER A 74 -6.65 -3.57 -14.08
N LEU A 75 -7.63 -3.69 -14.95
CA LEU A 75 -7.63 -2.99 -16.24
C LEU A 75 -7.66 -1.46 -16.06
N ALA A 76 -8.11 -1.00 -14.89
CA ALA A 76 -8.14 0.43 -14.59
C ALA A 76 -6.74 1.00 -14.31
N ALA A 77 -5.75 0.14 -14.09
CA ALA A 77 -4.37 0.56 -13.84
C ALA A 77 -3.52 0.35 -15.08
N ASN A 78 -2.71 1.34 -15.45
CA ASN A 78 -1.81 1.23 -16.60
C ASN A 78 -0.34 1.10 -16.19
N GLN A 79 -0.07 1.17 -14.92
CA GLN A 79 1.28 1.00 -14.36
C GLN A 79 1.14 0.58 -12.89
N ILE A 80 2.25 0.17 -12.29
CA ILE A 80 2.24 -0.14 -10.85
C ILE A 80 2.05 1.17 -10.10
N MET A 81 1.09 1.17 -9.18
CA MET A 81 0.80 2.32 -8.33
C MET A 81 0.68 1.84 -6.89
N VAL A 82 1.13 2.65 -5.96
CA VAL A 82 1.02 2.30 -4.55
C VAL A 82 0.52 3.50 -3.76
N VAL A 83 -0.45 3.23 -2.88
CA VAL A 83 -0.96 4.22 -1.93
C VAL A 83 -0.49 3.80 -0.55
N PHE A 84 0.12 4.72 0.17
CA PHE A 84 0.43 4.50 1.58
C PHE A 84 -0.56 5.28 2.42
N GLY A 85 -1.09 4.65 3.47
CA GLY A 85 -1.95 5.32 4.43
C GLY A 85 -1.59 4.89 5.84
N LYS A 86 -1.65 5.84 6.77
CA LYS A 86 -1.40 5.59 8.17
C LYS A 86 -2.66 5.89 8.97
N SER A 87 -3.01 5.01 9.91
CA SER A 87 -4.11 5.22 10.84
C SER A 87 -3.56 5.13 12.26
N SER A 88 -3.55 6.26 12.98
CA SER A 88 -3.08 6.28 14.36
C SER A 88 -3.99 5.49 15.29
N LYS A 89 -5.29 5.50 15.00
CA LYS A 89 -6.28 4.79 15.83
C LYS A 89 -6.34 3.29 15.55
N GLY A 90 -5.92 2.90 14.37
CA GLY A 90 -6.02 1.52 13.93
C GLY A 90 -7.39 1.19 13.36
N VAL A 91 -7.42 0.26 12.44
CA VAL A 91 -8.64 -0.18 11.76
C VAL A 91 -8.77 -1.69 11.89
N GLU A 92 -9.96 -2.16 12.27
CA GLU A 92 -10.25 -3.58 12.28
C GLU A 92 -10.28 -4.09 10.84
N PHE A 93 -9.36 -4.96 10.48
CA PHE A 93 -9.16 -5.38 9.10
C PHE A 93 -9.15 -6.89 8.93
N ASP A 94 -9.66 -7.62 9.93
CA ASP A 94 -9.61 -9.09 9.94
C ASP A 94 -8.19 -9.60 9.76
N SER A 95 -7.23 -8.95 10.42
CA SER A 95 -5.83 -9.26 10.29
C SER A 95 -5.52 -10.66 10.80
N MET A 96 -4.43 -11.25 10.29
CA MET A 96 -4.03 -12.61 10.65
C MET A 96 -3.80 -12.78 12.16
N ASP A 97 -3.40 -11.72 12.84
CA ASP A 97 -3.17 -11.75 14.30
C ASP A 97 -4.30 -11.13 15.10
N ASP A 98 -5.44 -10.87 14.46
CA ASP A 98 -6.62 -10.23 15.05
C ASP A 98 -6.39 -8.84 15.65
N ALA A 99 -5.24 -8.25 15.38
CA ALA A 99 -4.91 -6.90 15.83
C ALA A 99 -5.31 -5.85 14.80
N PRO A 100 -5.58 -4.59 15.23
CA PRO A 100 -5.90 -3.52 14.28
C PRO A 100 -4.74 -3.21 13.35
N VAL A 101 -5.06 -2.64 12.19
CA VAL A 101 -4.08 -2.23 11.20
C VAL A 101 -3.86 -0.73 11.27
N ASN A 102 -2.60 -0.34 11.30
CA ASN A 102 -2.20 1.08 11.37
C ASN A 102 -1.50 1.55 10.10
N LEU A 103 -0.90 0.62 9.34
CA LEU A 103 -0.13 0.94 8.13
C LEU A 103 -0.74 0.18 6.95
N PHE A 104 -1.07 0.93 5.89
CA PHE A 104 -1.69 0.37 4.69
C PHE A 104 -0.84 0.65 3.47
N PHE A 105 -0.60 -0.40 2.67
CA PHE A 105 0.05 -0.29 1.37
C PHE A 105 -0.89 -0.89 0.34
N LEU A 106 -1.60 -0.06 -0.40
CA LEU A 106 -2.43 -0.54 -1.51
C LEU A 106 -1.55 -0.58 -2.76
N ILE A 107 -1.40 -1.76 -3.34
CA ILE A 107 -0.54 -1.95 -4.51
C ILE A 107 -1.39 -2.44 -5.69
N LEU A 108 -1.42 -1.65 -6.75
CA LEU A 108 -2.14 -1.99 -7.97
C LEU A 108 -1.17 -2.18 -9.12
N ALA A 109 -1.51 -3.13 -9.99
CA ALA A 109 -0.73 -3.38 -11.20
C ALA A 109 -1.66 -3.58 -12.38
N PRO A 110 -1.20 -3.31 -13.62
CA PRO A 110 -1.98 -3.64 -14.79
C PRO A 110 -2.03 -5.16 -14.99
N PRO A 111 -3.02 -5.66 -15.76
CA PRO A 111 -3.13 -7.10 -15.99
C PRO A 111 -1.90 -7.67 -16.67
N GLN A 112 -1.25 -6.88 -17.52
CA GLN A 112 -0.02 -7.27 -18.19
C GLN A 112 1.14 -6.48 -17.64
N ASP A 113 2.03 -7.16 -16.94
CA ASP A 113 3.23 -6.58 -16.36
C ASP A 113 4.42 -7.08 -17.16
N ARG A 114 4.68 -6.43 -18.30
CA ARG A 114 5.71 -6.86 -19.25
C ARG A 114 7.12 -6.86 -18.68
N ALA A 115 7.36 -5.96 -17.71
CA ALA A 115 8.66 -5.86 -17.08
C ALA A 115 8.78 -6.76 -15.86
N ASN A 116 7.72 -7.52 -15.53
CA ASN A 116 7.68 -8.41 -14.37
C ASN A 116 8.09 -7.70 -13.08
N GLN A 117 7.57 -6.49 -12.88
CA GLN A 117 7.94 -5.66 -11.73
C GLN A 117 7.01 -5.83 -10.53
N TYR A 118 5.78 -6.30 -10.76
CA TYR A 118 4.75 -6.35 -9.73
C TYR A 118 5.12 -7.26 -8.54
N LEU A 119 5.39 -8.53 -8.81
CA LEU A 119 5.72 -9.47 -7.74
C LEU A 119 7.01 -9.11 -7.00
N PRO A 120 8.09 -8.70 -7.70
CA PRO A 120 9.28 -8.22 -7.00
C PRO A 120 9.02 -6.99 -6.15
N PHE A 121 8.18 -6.06 -6.63
CA PHE A 121 7.84 -4.87 -5.84
C PHE A 121 7.07 -5.25 -4.58
N LEU A 122 6.06 -6.11 -4.72
CA LEU A 122 5.28 -6.60 -3.59
C LEU A 122 6.20 -7.27 -2.56
N GLY A 123 7.13 -8.11 -3.04
CA GLY A 123 8.10 -8.77 -2.20
C GLY A 123 9.00 -7.81 -1.44
N LYS A 124 9.42 -6.71 -2.09
CA LYS A 124 10.24 -5.68 -1.45
C LYS A 124 9.49 -4.95 -0.35
N VAL A 125 8.21 -4.67 -0.57
CA VAL A 125 7.38 -4.02 0.46
C VAL A 125 7.24 -4.95 1.66
N VAL A 126 6.96 -6.23 1.43
CA VAL A 126 6.85 -7.21 2.51
C VAL A 126 8.16 -7.29 3.29
N GLU A 127 9.28 -7.34 2.59
CA GLU A 127 10.60 -7.42 3.22
C GLU A 127 10.89 -6.18 4.08
N LEU A 128 10.56 -5.01 3.57
CA LEU A 128 10.76 -3.75 4.29
C LEU A 128 9.97 -3.73 5.61
N ILE A 129 8.72 -4.14 5.58
CA ILE A 129 7.84 -4.03 6.75
C ILE A 129 7.98 -5.18 7.73
N LYS A 130 8.83 -6.16 7.46
CA LYS A 130 9.22 -7.17 8.45
C LYS A 130 10.04 -6.54 9.57
N ASP A 131 10.75 -5.48 9.28
CA ASP A 131 11.62 -4.81 10.23
C ASP A 131 10.77 -3.98 11.21
N SER A 132 10.80 -4.33 12.49
CA SER A 132 10.01 -3.64 13.51
C SER A 132 10.41 -2.18 13.66
N ALA A 133 11.68 -1.85 13.46
CA ALA A 133 12.14 -0.47 13.52
C ALA A 133 11.52 0.37 12.39
N VAL A 134 11.43 -0.20 11.19
CA VAL A 134 10.78 0.46 10.06
C VAL A 134 9.31 0.70 10.37
N ARG A 135 8.61 -0.32 10.87
CA ARG A 135 7.18 -0.16 11.22
C ARG A 135 6.97 0.94 12.26
N SER A 136 7.82 0.97 13.28
CA SER A 136 7.70 1.99 14.33
C SER A 136 7.89 3.39 13.77
N ARG A 137 8.84 3.55 12.85
CA ARG A 137 9.11 4.85 12.23
C ARG A 137 8.01 5.26 11.28
N LEU A 138 7.45 4.31 10.51
CA LEU A 138 6.33 4.60 9.62
C LEU A 138 5.09 5.04 10.40
N ALA A 139 4.90 4.50 11.60
CA ALA A 139 3.77 4.88 12.45
C ALA A 139 3.85 6.33 12.93
N GLU A 140 5.00 6.97 12.82
CA GLU A 140 5.23 8.32 13.29
C GLU A 140 5.35 9.37 12.16
N VAL A 141 5.29 8.95 10.88
CA VAL A 141 5.43 9.90 9.78
C VAL A 141 4.24 10.87 9.75
N GLU A 142 4.51 12.13 9.47
CA GLU A 142 3.48 13.17 9.37
C GLU A 142 3.51 13.85 8.01
N SER A 143 4.54 13.58 7.20
CA SER A 143 4.70 14.18 5.89
C SER A 143 5.23 13.14 4.90
N TYR A 144 5.09 13.44 3.62
CA TYR A 144 5.62 12.59 2.58
C TYR A 144 7.16 12.52 2.66
N GLU A 145 7.80 13.63 3.01
CA GLU A 145 9.26 13.67 3.18
C GLU A 145 9.71 12.74 4.30
N ASP A 146 8.97 12.71 5.42
CA ASP A 146 9.25 11.79 6.51
C ASP A 146 9.14 10.34 6.04
N PHE A 147 8.08 10.06 5.26
CA PHE A 147 7.84 8.73 4.73
C PHE A 147 8.98 8.29 3.82
N LEU A 148 9.41 9.16 2.90
CA LEU A 148 10.52 8.84 1.99
C LEU A 148 11.82 8.57 2.76
N ALA A 149 12.07 9.33 3.81
CA ALA A 149 13.26 9.13 4.63
C ALA A 149 13.27 7.74 5.26
N VAL A 150 12.12 7.28 5.75
CA VAL A 150 12.02 5.94 6.33
C VAL A 150 12.27 4.88 5.27
N LEU A 151 11.68 5.03 4.08
CA LEU A 151 11.88 4.07 3.00
C LEU A 151 13.35 3.99 2.59
N SER A 152 14.00 5.14 2.47
CA SER A 152 15.40 5.21 2.06
C SER A 152 16.31 4.54 3.09
N GLU A 153 16.08 4.78 4.37
CA GLU A 153 16.88 4.19 5.43
C GLU A 153 16.61 2.71 5.65
N GLY A 154 15.37 2.27 5.35
CA GLY A 154 14.97 0.87 5.50
C GLY A 154 15.50 -0.03 4.41
N GLN A 155 15.98 0.52 3.31
CA GLN A 155 16.54 -0.25 2.20
C GLN A 155 18.04 -0.38 2.35
N SER A 156 18.52 -1.61 2.18
CA SER A 156 19.94 -1.91 2.20
C SER A 156 20.58 -1.34 0.92
N ASP A 157 21.76 -0.77 1.04
CA ASP A 157 22.50 -0.18 -0.08
C ASP A 157 23.37 -1.19 -0.83
N GLU A 158 22.98 -2.42 -0.85
CA GLU A 158 23.74 -3.47 -1.54
C GLU A 158 23.51 -3.47 -3.04
#